data_01af6690b4c9325e347c329ad484e5d6
#
_entry.id   01af6690b4c9325e347c329ad484e5d6
#
_cell.length_a   1.000
_cell.length_b   1.000
_cell.length_c   1.000
_cell.angle_alpha   90.00
_cell.angle_beta   90.00
_cell.angle_gamma   90.00
#
_symmetry.space_group_name_H-M   'P 1'
#
loop_
_entity.id
_entity.type
_entity.pdbx_description
1 polymer ?
#
loop_
_entity_poly.entity_id
_entity_poly.type
_entity_poly.pdbx_seq_one_letter_code
_entity_poly.pdbx_strand_id
1 'polypeptide(L)'
;LIHTAFDKESGRVSIRAIYDMLKAKPYGFMPCNMTAFIMGFVLKEYTNGSYSWSDGLTNDVMDLNKLKEMVNEIISLQITPNPRYKDKYIVEMTEAEKSFNETTSYAFGIPLNLCTSVEQTRERIRNKMKEFSFPIWTIKSILPSMELKTGRAILEELIDSYCGIANSNNMGKSK
;
A
#
# COMPACT_ATOMS: atom_id res chain seq x y z
N LEU A 1 20.86 -5.75 8.95
CA LEU A 1 20.37 -4.74 9.89
C LEU A 1 18.94 -4.32 9.61
N ILE A 2 18.63 -3.85 8.39
CA ILE A 2 17.28 -3.39 8.07
C ILE A 2 16.29 -4.56 8.06
N HIS A 3 16.59 -5.69 7.43
CA HIS A 3 15.75 -6.89 7.51
C HIS A 3 15.49 -7.32 8.95
N THR A 4 16.52 -7.30 9.81
CA THR A 4 16.35 -7.61 11.25
C THR A 4 15.44 -6.60 11.95
N ALA A 5 15.39 -5.35 11.50
CA ALA A 5 14.49 -4.34 12.05
C ALA A 5 13.03 -4.61 11.62
N PHE A 6 12.79 -5.01 10.38
CA PHE A 6 11.47 -5.45 9.91
C PHE A 6 10.93 -6.64 10.72
N ASP A 7 11.78 -7.66 10.95
CA ASP A 7 11.41 -8.85 11.74
C ASP A 7 11.01 -8.50 13.17
N LYS A 8 11.73 -7.55 13.78
CA LYS A 8 11.45 -7.12 15.15
C LYS A 8 10.18 -6.28 15.29
N GLU A 9 9.82 -5.52 14.27
CA GLU A 9 8.71 -4.57 14.29
C GLU A 9 7.49 -5.05 13.50
N SER A 10 7.32 -6.36 13.35
CA SER A 10 6.14 -6.96 12.71
C SER A 10 5.89 -6.44 11.29
N GLY A 11 6.92 -6.43 10.45
CA GLY A 11 6.82 -6.07 9.04
C GLY A 11 6.81 -4.57 8.76
N ARG A 12 7.21 -3.75 9.72
CA ARG A 12 7.40 -2.31 9.53
C ARG A 12 8.71 -1.83 10.14
N VAL A 13 9.28 -0.78 9.59
CA VAL A 13 10.49 -0.13 10.15
C VAL A 13 10.41 1.38 10.00
N SER A 14 10.76 2.09 11.06
CA SER A 14 10.84 3.54 11.07
C SER A 14 12.06 4.03 10.26
N ILE A 15 11.87 5.02 9.38
CA ILE A 15 12.96 5.70 8.68
C ILE A 15 13.90 6.38 9.68
N ARG A 16 13.36 6.93 10.74
CA ARG A 16 14.14 7.51 11.83
C ARG A 16 15.00 6.46 12.54
N ALA A 17 14.45 5.29 12.82
CA ALA A 17 15.21 4.19 13.44
C ALA A 17 16.36 3.74 12.53
N ILE A 18 16.16 3.68 11.21
CA ILE A 18 17.24 3.39 10.24
C ILE A 18 18.34 4.47 10.33
N TYR A 19 17.95 5.75 10.35
CA TYR A 19 18.91 6.82 10.47
C TYR A 19 19.70 6.74 11.79
N ASP A 20 19.03 6.49 12.91
CA ASP A 20 19.68 6.38 14.22
C ASP A 20 20.65 5.19 14.27
N MET A 21 20.35 4.09 13.61
CA MET A 21 21.29 2.97 13.43
C MET A 21 22.54 3.37 12.64
N LEU A 22 22.36 4.13 11.55
CA LEU A 22 23.46 4.61 10.71
C LEU A 22 24.31 5.70 11.42
N LYS A 23 23.68 6.48 12.28
CA LYS A 23 24.34 7.49 13.10
C LYS A 23 25.21 6.86 14.22
N ALA A 24 24.79 5.72 14.73
CA ALA A 24 25.51 4.99 15.78
C ALA A 24 26.79 4.34 15.25
N LYS A 25 27.68 3.96 16.17
CA LYS A 25 28.85 3.15 15.80
C LYS A 25 28.41 1.81 15.20
N PRO A 26 29.11 1.27 14.21
CA PRO A 26 30.41 1.73 13.66
C PRO A 26 30.33 2.80 12.55
N TYR A 27 29.12 3.19 12.09
CA TYR A 27 28.95 4.03 10.89
C TYR A 27 29.20 5.52 11.14
N GLY A 28 28.61 6.07 12.21
CA GLY A 28 28.83 7.46 12.62
C GLY A 28 28.39 8.52 11.63
N PHE A 29 27.31 8.27 10.86
CA PHE A 29 26.82 9.21 9.85
C PHE A 29 26.32 10.51 10.48
N MET A 30 26.61 11.61 9.80
CA MET A 30 26.19 12.96 10.20
C MET A 30 25.11 13.48 9.26
N PRO A 31 24.22 14.43 9.73
CA PRO A 31 23.23 15.06 8.88
C PRO A 31 23.89 15.84 7.74
N CYS A 32 23.77 15.35 6.52
CA CYS A 32 24.30 16.00 5.32
C CYS A 32 23.73 15.35 4.06
N ASN A 33 23.95 16.00 2.92
CA ASN A 33 23.51 15.48 1.62
C ASN A 33 24.09 14.11 1.29
N MET A 34 25.32 13.83 1.70
CA MET A 34 25.94 12.51 1.51
C MET A 34 25.21 11.44 2.30
N THR A 35 24.82 11.70 3.54
CA THR A 35 24.02 10.76 4.36
C THR A 35 22.66 10.52 3.73
N ALA A 36 21.98 11.56 3.22
CA ALA A 36 20.74 11.42 2.49
C ALA A 36 20.91 10.55 1.24
N PHE A 37 21.99 10.75 0.48
CA PHE A 37 22.31 9.93 -0.68
C PHE A 37 22.54 8.47 -0.31
N ILE A 38 23.33 8.19 0.72
CA ILE A 38 23.62 6.83 1.18
C ILE A 38 22.32 6.15 1.66
N MET A 39 21.50 6.84 2.45
CA MET A 39 20.21 6.32 2.89
C MET A 39 19.29 6.01 1.70
N GLY A 40 19.18 6.92 0.76
CA GLY A 40 18.39 6.73 -0.46
C GLY A 40 18.86 5.53 -1.27
N PHE A 41 20.17 5.36 -1.41
CA PHE A 41 20.76 4.22 -2.11
C PHE A 41 20.47 2.89 -1.40
N VAL A 42 20.68 2.84 -0.09
CA VAL A 42 20.43 1.63 0.73
C VAL A 42 18.95 1.24 0.75
N LEU A 43 18.05 2.24 0.77
CA LEU A 43 16.61 2.01 0.86
C LEU A 43 15.92 1.87 -0.50
N LYS A 44 16.64 2.04 -1.61
CA LYS A 44 16.08 1.97 -2.96
C LYS A 44 15.37 0.64 -3.25
N GLU A 45 15.88 -0.46 -2.73
CA GLU A 45 15.29 -1.78 -2.94
C GLU A 45 13.86 -1.90 -2.38
N TYR A 46 13.50 -1.07 -1.39
CA TYR A 46 12.16 -1.04 -0.79
C TYR A 46 11.14 -0.27 -1.64
N THR A 47 11.53 0.20 -2.82
CA THR A 47 10.63 0.87 -3.79
C THR A 47 10.20 -0.06 -4.93
N ASN A 48 10.27 -1.37 -4.72
CA ASN A 48 10.00 -2.40 -5.74
C ASN A 48 8.52 -2.83 -5.85
N GLY A 49 7.61 -2.15 -5.15
CA GLY A 49 6.19 -2.47 -5.16
C GLY A 49 5.76 -3.52 -4.12
N SER A 50 6.69 -4.12 -3.36
CA SER A 50 6.37 -5.03 -2.25
C SER A 50 6.23 -4.30 -0.91
N TYR A 51 6.46 -3.00 -0.90
CA TYR A 51 6.45 -2.16 0.28
C TYR A 51 5.59 -0.93 0.06
N SER A 52 5.01 -0.46 1.14
CA SER A 52 4.31 0.82 1.25
C SER A 52 4.99 1.71 2.29
N TRP A 53 4.71 3.00 2.26
CA TRP A 53 5.03 3.88 3.37
C TRP A 53 3.80 4.11 4.23
N SER A 54 3.99 4.43 5.51
CA SER A 54 2.91 4.75 6.44
C SER A 54 3.31 5.87 7.38
N ASP A 55 2.35 6.72 7.74
CA ASP A 55 2.45 7.69 8.84
C ASP A 55 1.77 7.21 10.12
N GLY A 56 1.39 5.93 10.15
CA GLY A 56 0.64 5.30 11.24
C GLY A 56 -0.89 5.44 11.13
N LEU A 57 -1.39 6.22 10.17
CA LEU A 57 -2.82 6.41 9.90
C LEU A 57 -3.19 5.95 8.49
N THR A 58 -2.35 6.26 7.53
CA THR A 58 -2.53 5.93 6.11
C THR A 58 -1.33 5.16 5.59
N ASN A 59 -1.59 4.26 4.64
CA ASN A 59 -0.56 3.56 3.87
C ASN A 59 -0.70 3.97 2.41
N ASP A 60 0.42 4.23 1.74
CA ASP A 60 0.45 4.55 0.31
C ASP A 60 1.73 4.02 -0.33
N VAL A 61 1.85 4.20 -1.63
CA VAL A 61 2.96 3.68 -2.43
C VAL A 61 4.30 4.16 -1.92
N MET A 62 5.24 3.23 -1.82
CA MET A 62 6.64 3.53 -1.59
C MET A 62 7.36 3.61 -2.95
N ASP A 63 7.36 4.79 -3.56
CA ASP A 63 8.15 5.07 -4.76
C ASP A 63 9.44 5.83 -4.42
N LEU A 64 10.29 6.05 -5.43
CA LEU A 64 11.56 6.75 -5.26
C LEU A 64 11.38 8.21 -4.81
N ASN A 65 10.29 8.87 -5.24
CA ASN A 65 10.04 10.25 -4.87
C ASN A 65 9.65 10.33 -3.40
N LYS A 66 8.79 9.41 -2.95
CA LYS A 66 8.39 9.31 -1.56
C LYS A 66 9.55 8.93 -0.66
N LEU A 67 10.38 7.98 -1.08
CA LEU A 67 11.60 7.63 -0.36
C LEU A 67 12.51 8.85 -0.18
N LYS A 68 12.76 9.60 -1.27
CA LYS A 68 13.56 10.83 -1.23
C LYS A 68 12.99 11.86 -0.25
N GLU A 69 11.67 12.06 -0.27
CA GLU A 69 10.97 12.96 0.65
C GLU A 69 11.22 12.54 2.10
N MET A 70 10.96 11.27 2.44
CA MET A 70 11.10 10.73 3.79
C MET A 70 12.55 10.82 4.30
N VAL A 71 13.52 10.49 3.48
CA VAL A 71 14.96 10.57 3.83
C VAL A 71 15.37 12.01 4.08
N ASN A 72 15.01 12.95 3.20
CA ASN A 72 15.33 14.35 3.37
C ASN A 72 14.67 14.96 4.60
N GLU A 73 13.44 14.56 4.91
CA GLU A 73 12.73 14.99 6.11
C GLU A 73 13.48 14.57 7.38
N ILE A 74 13.90 13.30 7.49
CA ILE A 74 14.67 12.81 8.64
C ILE A 74 16.01 13.52 8.78
N ILE A 75 16.74 13.74 7.68
CA ILE A 75 18.00 14.48 7.71
C ILE A 75 17.77 15.94 8.17
N SER A 76 16.72 16.58 7.67
CA SER A 76 16.37 17.95 8.05
C SER A 76 15.99 18.06 9.54
N LEU A 77 15.30 17.07 10.10
CA LEU A 77 14.94 17.03 11.53
C LEU A 77 16.15 16.98 12.46
N GLN A 78 17.27 16.42 12.00
CA GLN A 78 18.51 16.40 12.79
C GLN A 78 19.17 17.78 12.85
N ILE A 79 18.89 18.64 11.88
CA ILE A 79 19.42 20.01 11.78
C ILE A 79 18.45 21.00 12.44
N THR A 80 17.15 20.85 12.15
CA THR A 80 16.08 21.71 12.66
C THR A 80 14.96 20.85 13.28
N PRO A 81 14.97 20.64 14.60
CA PRO A 81 13.97 19.82 15.26
C PRO A 81 12.54 20.34 15.04
N ASN A 82 11.62 19.42 14.71
CA ASN A 82 10.21 19.71 14.59
C ASN A 82 9.40 18.87 15.63
N PRO A 83 8.87 19.48 16.69
CA PRO A 83 8.14 18.76 17.76
C PRO A 83 6.82 18.16 17.26
N ARG A 84 6.31 18.58 16.10
CA ARG A 84 5.07 18.05 15.49
C ARG A 84 5.34 16.94 14.48
N TYR A 85 6.61 16.57 14.29
CA TYR A 85 6.95 15.49 13.37
C TYR A 85 6.33 14.18 13.83
N LYS A 86 5.63 13.53 12.90
CA LYS A 86 5.15 12.15 13.06
C LYS A 86 6.08 11.22 12.32
N ASP A 87 6.47 10.16 12.98
CA ASP A 87 7.36 9.18 12.39
C ASP A 87 6.72 8.49 11.18
N LYS A 88 7.55 8.11 10.22
CA LYS A 88 7.14 7.45 8.99
C LYS A 88 7.83 6.10 8.89
N TYR A 89 7.10 5.15 8.36
CA TYR A 89 7.51 3.75 8.31
C TYR A 89 7.54 3.24 6.88
N ILE A 90 8.47 2.37 6.60
CA ILE A 90 8.39 1.43 5.49
C ILE A 90 7.64 0.20 6.01
N VAL A 91 6.61 -0.22 5.30
CA VAL A 91 5.76 -1.35 5.69
C VAL A 91 5.81 -2.40 4.59
N GLU A 92 6.10 -3.64 4.96
CA GLU A 92 6.02 -4.77 4.04
C GLU A 92 4.56 -5.13 3.78
N MET A 93 4.18 -5.26 2.50
CA MET A 93 2.85 -5.73 2.14
C MET A 93 2.71 -7.21 2.45
N THR A 94 1.58 -7.58 3.03
CA THR A 94 1.21 -8.98 3.26
C THR A 94 0.96 -9.70 1.94
N GLU A 95 1.08 -11.03 1.92
CA GLU A 95 0.76 -11.85 0.75
C GLU A 95 -0.71 -11.69 0.32
N ALA A 96 -1.62 -11.45 1.27
CA ALA A 96 -3.03 -11.18 0.97
C ALA A 96 -3.19 -9.85 0.21
N GLU A 97 -2.48 -8.80 0.59
CA GLU A 97 -2.50 -7.51 -0.10
C GLU A 97 -1.88 -7.60 -1.50
N LYS A 98 -0.76 -8.31 -1.65
CA LYS A 98 -0.14 -8.56 -2.96
C LYS A 98 -1.10 -9.32 -3.87
N SER A 99 -1.67 -10.43 -3.37
CA SER A 99 -2.63 -11.23 -4.12
C SER A 99 -3.89 -10.44 -4.51
N PHE A 100 -4.39 -9.57 -3.62
CA PHE A 100 -5.52 -8.67 -3.94
C PHE A 100 -5.15 -7.70 -5.07
N ASN A 101 -3.98 -7.09 -5.03
CA ASN A 101 -3.52 -6.15 -6.06
C ASN A 101 -3.33 -6.85 -7.42
N GLU A 102 -2.69 -8.03 -7.43
CA GLU A 102 -2.46 -8.82 -8.63
C GLU A 102 -3.78 -9.33 -9.25
N THR A 103 -4.66 -9.90 -8.42
CA THR A 103 -5.96 -10.41 -8.87
C THR A 103 -6.82 -9.28 -9.44
N THR A 104 -6.81 -8.12 -8.78
CA THR A 104 -7.54 -6.94 -9.26
C THR A 104 -6.96 -6.41 -10.56
N SER A 105 -5.65 -6.32 -10.66
CA SER A 105 -4.95 -5.93 -11.89
C SER A 105 -5.40 -6.80 -13.06
N TYR A 106 -5.37 -8.11 -12.88
CA TYR A 106 -5.79 -9.07 -13.91
C TYR A 106 -7.29 -8.96 -14.23
N ALA A 107 -8.15 -8.97 -13.21
CA ALA A 107 -9.60 -9.01 -13.38
C ALA A 107 -10.17 -7.75 -14.06
N PHE A 108 -9.61 -6.58 -13.74
CA PHE A 108 -10.07 -5.29 -14.27
C PHE A 108 -9.24 -4.75 -15.44
N GLY A 109 -8.20 -5.49 -15.88
CA GLY A 109 -7.29 -5.03 -16.93
C GLY A 109 -6.54 -3.74 -16.56
N ILE A 110 -6.25 -3.55 -15.28
CA ILE A 110 -5.51 -2.40 -14.77
C ILE A 110 -4.01 -2.77 -14.74
N PRO A 111 -3.11 -1.95 -15.29
CA PRO A 111 -1.68 -2.23 -15.18
C PRO A 111 -1.23 -2.41 -13.73
N LEU A 112 -0.45 -3.47 -13.43
CA LEU A 112 -0.05 -3.82 -12.06
C LEU A 112 0.74 -2.69 -11.37
N ASN A 113 1.53 -1.95 -12.13
CA ASN A 113 2.24 -0.77 -11.62
C ASN A 113 1.33 0.37 -11.15
N LEU A 114 0.03 0.29 -11.40
CA LEU A 114 -0.99 1.21 -10.87
C LEU A 114 -1.77 0.60 -9.69
N CYS A 115 -1.50 -0.65 -9.34
CA CYS A 115 -2.10 -1.40 -8.23
C CYS A 115 -1.06 -1.63 -7.12
N THR A 116 -0.41 -0.56 -6.66
CA THR A 116 0.78 -0.63 -5.80
C THR A 116 0.48 -0.55 -4.30
N SER A 117 -0.77 -0.22 -3.93
CA SER A 117 -1.29 -0.35 -2.56
C SER A 117 -2.77 -0.74 -2.61
N VAL A 118 -3.29 -1.27 -1.49
CA VAL A 118 -4.71 -1.65 -1.38
C VAL A 118 -5.63 -0.45 -1.61
N GLU A 119 -5.27 0.73 -1.09
CA GLU A 119 -6.04 1.95 -1.24
C GLU A 119 -6.10 2.42 -2.70
N GLN A 120 -4.95 2.46 -3.36
CA GLN A 120 -4.89 2.82 -4.79
C GLN A 120 -5.63 1.82 -5.66
N THR A 121 -5.47 0.53 -5.38
CA THR A 121 -6.18 -0.53 -6.10
C THR A 121 -7.69 -0.37 -5.95
N ARG A 122 -8.20 -0.09 -4.73
CA ARG A 122 -9.62 0.19 -4.48
C ARG A 122 -10.11 1.42 -5.25
N GLU A 123 -9.32 2.48 -5.30
CA GLU A 123 -9.66 3.68 -6.06
C GLU A 123 -9.72 3.38 -7.57
N ARG A 124 -8.77 2.61 -8.09
CA ARG A 124 -8.78 2.16 -9.50
C ARG A 124 -10.00 1.32 -9.81
N ILE A 125 -10.38 0.39 -8.94
CA ILE A 125 -11.63 -0.37 -9.07
C ILE A 125 -12.82 0.58 -9.15
N ARG A 126 -12.95 1.51 -8.21
CA ARG A 126 -14.07 2.48 -8.19
C ARG A 126 -14.16 3.28 -9.50
N ASN A 127 -13.01 3.72 -10.01
CA ASN A 127 -12.98 4.46 -11.27
C ASN A 127 -13.32 3.56 -12.46
N LYS A 128 -12.82 2.32 -12.48
CA LYS A 128 -13.16 1.35 -13.53
C LYS A 128 -14.62 0.96 -13.52
N MET A 129 -15.23 0.83 -12.34
CA MET A 129 -16.67 0.54 -12.20
C MET A 129 -17.56 1.67 -12.73
N LYS A 130 -17.10 2.93 -12.73
CA LYS A 130 -17.84 4.05 -13.33
C LYS A 130 -17.94 3.95 -14.86
N GLU A 131 -17.05 3.20 -15.49
CA GLU A 131 -17.07 2.96 -16.94
C GLU A 131 -18.14 1.96 -17.35
N PHE A 132 -18.69 1.17 -16.40
CA PHE A 132 -19.76 0.22 -16.70
C PHE A 132 -21.06 0.95 -17.03
N SER A 133 -21.62 0.62 -18.20
CA SER A 133 -22.87 1.21 -18.70
C SER A 133 -24.13 0.62 -18.05
N PHE A 134 -23.99 -0.39 -17.19
CA PHE A 134 -25.09 -1.08 -16.53
C PHE A 134 -24.79 -1.33 -15.04
N PRO A 135 -25.81 -1.39 -14.18
CA PRO A 135 -25.62 -1.69 -12.77
C PRO A 135 -25.08 -3.11 -12.55
N ILE A 136 -24.14 -3.26 -11.61
CA ILE A 136 -23.43 -4.55 -11.35
C ILE A 136 -24.42 -5.66 -10.98
N TRP A 137 -25.51 -5.36 -10.28
CA TRP A 137 -26.52 -6.37 -9.90
C TRP A 137 -27.23 -7.00 -11.12
N THR A 138 -27.19 -6.38 -12.30
CA THR A 138 -27.71 -7.00 -13.53
C THR A 138 -26.92 -8.22 -13.96
N ILE A 139 -25.68 -8.36 -13.50
CA ILE A 139 -24.86 -9.56 -13.73
C ILE A 139 -25.55 -10.80 -13.18
N LYS A 140 -26.31 -10.68 -12.09
CA LYS A 140 -27.09 -11.80 -11.52
C LYS A 140 -28.06 -12.42 -12.51
N SER A 141 -28.67 -11.62 -13.39
CA SER A 141 -29.59 -12.13 -14.40
C SER A 141 -28.88 -12.86 -15.55
N ILE A 142 -27.60 -12.56 -15.77
CA ILE A 142 -26.79 -13.15 -16.84
C ILE A 142 -26.03 -14.37 -16.36
N LEU A 143 -25.76 -14.47 -15.05
CA LEU A 143 -25.01 -15.57 -14.42
C LEU A 143 -25.49 -16.98 -14.82
N PRO A 144 -26.81 -17.26 -14.92
CA PRO A 144 -27.29 -18.58 -15.35
C PRO A 144 -26.86 -18.96 -16.77
N SER A 145 -26.64 -17.98 -17.65
CA SER A 145 -26.21 -18.20 -19.03
C SER A 145 -24.70 -18.25 -19.23
N MET A 146 -23.91 -17.96 -18.16
CA MET A 146 -22.45 -18.00 -18.23
C MET A 146 -21.94 -19.41 -17.99
N GLU A 147 -21.05 -19.90 -18.85
CA GLU A 147 -20.34 -21.17 -18.70
C GLU A 147 -19.20 -21.02 -17.68
N LEU A 148 -19.53 -20.90 -16.40
CA LEU A 148 -18.56 -20.86 -15.32
C LEU A 148 -18.28 -22.28 -14.82
N LYS A 149 -17.08 -22.79 -15.06
CA LYS A 149 -16.65 -24.12 -14.62
C LYS A 149 -16.48 -24.23 -13.11
N THR A 150 -16.05 -23.14 -12.46
CA THR A 150 -15.83 -23.05 -11.00
C THR A 150 -16.14 -21.64 -10.51
N GLY A 151 -16.42 -21.48 -9.22
CA GLY A 151 -16.57 -20.17 -8.58
C GLY A 151 -17.93 -19.50 -8.75
N ARG A 152 -18.92 -20.16 -9.39
CA ARG A 152 -20.27 -19.58 -9.58
C ARG A 152 -20.94 -19.22 -8.27
N ALA A 153 -20.89 -20.11 -7.29
CA ALA A 153 -21.49 -19.88 -5.98
C ALA A 153 -20.85 -18.69 -5.25
N ILE A 154 -19.52 -18.55 -5.35
CA ILE A 154 -18.78 -17.41 -4.78
C ILE A 154 -19.18 -16.11 -5.47
N LEU A 155 -19.37 -16.13 -6.78
CA LEU A 155 -19.76 -14.94 -7.54
C LEU A 155 -21.22 -14.54 -7.21
N GLU A 156 -22.12 -15.49 -7.05
CA GLU A 156 -23.49 -15.25 -6.60
C GLU A 156 -23.51 -14.62 -5.21
N GLU A 157 -22.75 -15.16 -4.27
CA GLU A 157 -22.61 -14.63 -2.90
C GLU A 157 -22.02 -13.21 -2.89
N LEU A 158 -21.00 -12.95 -3.71
CA LEU A 158 -20.42 -11.62 -3.86
C LEU A 158 -21.43 -10.60 -4.41
N ILE A 159 -22.21 -10.97 -5.43
CA ILE A 159 -23.24 -10.11 -6.00
C ILE A 159 -24.34 -9.83 -4.98
N ASP A 160 -24.79 -10.85 -4.24
CA ASP A 160 -25.81 -10.70 -3.21
C ASP A 160 -25.31 -9.84 -2.04
N SER A 161 -24.09 -10.03 -1.62
CA SER A 161 -23.43 -9.18 -0.62
C SER A 161 -23.35 -7.72 -1.09
N TYR A 162 -22.96 -7.51 -2.34
CA TYR A 162 -22.89 -6.17 -2.92
C TYR A 162 -24.28 -5.52 -3.02
N CYS A 163 -25.30 -6.25 -3.46
CA CYS A 163 -26.69 -5.78 -3.49
C CYS A 163 -27.23 -5.49 -2.09
N GLY A 164 -26.91 -6.31 -1.11
CA GLY A 164 -27.25 -6.11 0.30
C GLY A 164 -26.64 -4.82 0.87
N ILE A 165 -25.39 -4.55 0.55
CA ILE A 165 -24.70 -3.30 0.94
C ILE A 165 -25.34 -2.09 0.26
N ALA A 166 -25.68 -2.18 -1.02
CA ALA A 166 -26.32 -1.10 -1.77
C ALA A 166 -27.74 -0.77 -1.28
N ASN A 167 -28.47 -1.77 -0.82
CA ASN A 167 -29.82 -1.61 -0.30
C ASN A 167 -29.88 -1.26 1.20
N SER A 168 -28.83 -1.52 1.95
CA SER A 168 -28.73 -1.09 3.33
C SER A 168 -28.32 0.37 3.38
N ASN A 169 -29.18 1.24 3.94
CA ASN A 169 -28.84 2.61 4.29
C ASN A 169 -27.69 2.70 5.34
N ASN A 170 -26.96 1.63 5.55
CA ASN A 170 -25.83 1.46 6.44
C ASN A 170 -24.50 1.46 5.69
N MET A 171 -24.28 2.41 4.81
CA MET A 171 -22.98 2.62 4.14
C MET A 171 -21.80 2.90 5.09
N GLY A 172 -22.00 2.85 6.39
CA GLY A 172 -21.00 3.12 7.40
C GLY A 172 -20.62 1.92 8.29
N LYS A 173 -21.15 0.74 8.04
CA LYS A 173 -20.92 -0.45 8.90
C LYS A 173 -20.43 -1.68 8.14
N SER A 174 -19.48 -1.55 7.23
CA SER A 174 -18.69 -2.71 6.86
C SER A 174 -17.46 -2.72 7.79
N LYS A 175 -17.46 -3.68 8.69
CA LYS A 175 -16.25 -4.12 9.39
C LYS A 175 -15.26 -4.70 8.42
#